data_c5fa6c70ebf6dbaa7e6cd64396aabffa
#
_entry.id   c5fa6c70ebf6dbaa7e6cd64396aabffa
#
_cell.length_a   1.000
_cell.length_b   1.000
_cell.length_c   1.000
_cell.angle_alpha   90.00
_cell.angle_beta   90.00
_cell.angle_gamma   90.00
#
_symmetry.space_group_name_H-M   'P 1'
#
loop_
_entity.id
_entity.type
_entity.pdbx_description
1 polymer ?
#
loop_
_entity_poly.entity_id
_entity_poly.type
_entity_poly.pdbx_seq_one_letter_code
_entity_poly.pdbx_strand_id
1 'polypeptide(L)'
;WPIKNIKIYNNKNNQKELAEFKNNNKENFFLIKYVDILNSFENTCKIDKKIKFKKIIYKSKLKNLLKNKNYSLVINSDKNNFYNPKYIEKNYDSIAYTGILKHELKKINFEATQIFTKYGPLAFLPLSKTKTSIVFSVVNNYKLSETQINNLIKKYNLNYKITKISKLEKAKIKFSMPRNYYYKNKLIFGDILHTIHPLAGQGFNMTIRDIKVLSFLIDEKIDLGLELDKSLFYEFQKKTKHLNYTFGLGIDFIYEFFKIDNKTNNFLSNYIFNILGKNKLFNKY
;
A
#
# COMPACT_ATOMS: atom_id res chain seq x y z
N TRP A 1 15.30 3.57 3.89
CA TRP A 1 15.79 4.73 3.16
C TRP A 1 14.83 5.90 3.36
N PRO A 2 15.30 7.08 3.81
CA PRO A 2 14.43 8.24 4.06
C PRO A 2 14.02 8.90 2.74
N ILE A 3 12.79 9.39 2.68
CA ILE A 3 12.26 10.21 1.60
C ILE A 3 11.88 11.57 2.17
N LYS A 4 12.51 12.63 1.66
CA LYS A 4 12.35 14.01 2.12
C LYS A 4 11.44 14.82 1.21
N ASN A 5 11.28 14.38 -0.04
CA ASN A 5 10.52 15.08 -1.04
C ASN A 5 9.68 14.11 -1.89
N ILE A 6 8.47 14.50 -2.23
CA ILE A 6 7.60 13.77 -3.14
C ILE A 6 7.17 14.74 -4.24
N LYS A 7 7.43 14.38 -5.48
CA LYS A 7 7.00 15.16 -6.64
C LYS A 7 6.01 14.39 -7.49
N ILE A 8 4.96 15.07 -7.88
CA ILE A 8 3.90 14.54 -8.74
C ILE A 8 3.93 15.26 -10.07
N TYR A 9 3.91 14.47 -11.15
CA TYR A 9 3.94 14.97 -12.53
C TYR A 9 2.77 14.43 -13.34
N ASN A 10 2.35 15.18 -14.35
CA ASN A 10 1.45 14.70 -15.39
C ASN A 10 2.21 14.33 -16.69
N ASN A 11 1.49 13.71 -17.64
CA ASN A 11 2.05 13.15 -18.89
C ASN A 11 2.24 14.19 -20.01
N LYS A 12 2.12 15.50 -19.79
CA LYS A 12 2.31 16.49 -20.86
C LYS A 12 3.76 16.55 -21.34
N ASN A 13 3.95 17.01 -22.59
CA ASN A 13 5.20 17.00 -23.35
C ASN A 13 6.44 17.53 -22.61
N ASN A 14 6.28 18.25 -21.51
CA ASN A 14 7.35 18.75 -20.64
C ASN A 14 7.25 18.23 -19.20
N GLN A 15 6.50 17.14 -18.94
CA GLN A 15 6.34 16.55 -17.59
C GLN A 15 6.14 17.65 -16.53
N LYS A 16 5.04 18.38 -16.67
CA LYS A 16 4.75 19.49 -15.77
C LYS A 16 4.57 18.97 -14.35
N GLU A 17 5.33 19.52 -13.41
CA GLU A 17 5.15 19.30 -11.99
C GLU A 17 3.77 19.82 -11.56
N LEU A 18 2.96 18.93 -10.96
CA LEU A 18 1.63 19.24 -10.46
C LEU A 18 1.66 19.63 -8.99
N ALA A 19 2.45 18.91 -8.19
CA ALA A 19 2.58 19.13 -6.75
C ALA A 19 3.94 18.67 -6.24
N GLU A 20 4.43 19.38 -5.23
CA GLU A 20 5.59 18.99 -4.43
C GLU A 20 5.19 18.94 -2.96
N PHE A 21 5.51 17.83 -2.28
CA PHE A 21 5.32 17.66 -0.85
C PHE A 21 6.71 17.61 -0.20
N LYS A 22 7.06 18.70 0.46
CA LYS A 22 8.33 18.85 1.15
C LYS A 22 8.07 19.20 2.60
N ASN A 23 8.62 18.41 3.50
CA ASN A 23 8.57 18.71 4.92
C ASN A 23 9.88 19.41 5.32
N ASN A 24 9.79 20.66 5.78
CA ASN A 24 10.95 21.42 6.20
C ASN A 24 11.65 20.70 7.36
N ASN A 25 12.85 20.14 7.08
CA ASN A 25 13.76 19.46 8.01
C ASN A 25 13.36 18.08 8.54
N LYS A 26 12.28 17.44 8.05
CA LYS A 26 11.90 16.07 8.44
C LYS A 26 11.69 15.18 7.21
N GLU A 27 11.83 13.90 7.41
CA GLU A 27 11.46 12.91 6.41
C GLU A 27 9.93 12.81 6.28
N ASN A 28 9.43 12.73 5.05
CA ASN A 28 8.02 12.49 4.79
C ASN A 28 7.64 11.04 5.11
N PHE A 29 8.50 10.09 4.72
CA PHE A 29 8.35 8.67 5.02
C PHE A 29 9.66 7.90 4.81
N PHE A 30 9.67 6.63 5.21
CA PHE A 30 10.79 5.71 5.03
C PHE A 30 10.39 4.56 4.10
N LEU A 31 11.29 4.20 3.20
CA LEU A 31 11.21 2.95 2.45
C LEU A 31 12.05 1.89 3.13
N ILE A 32 11.41 0.80 3.51
CA ILE A 32 12.04 -0.32 4.20
C ILE A 32 11.86 -1.58 3.34
N LYS A 33 12.88 -2.42 3.27
CA LYS A 33 12.74 -3.70 2.58
C LYS A 33 11.87 -4.65 3.39
N TYR A 34 10.93 -5.30 2.71
CA TYR A 34 10.05 -6.27 3.34
C TYR A 34 10.80 -7.38 4.10
N VAL A 35 11.89 -7.88 3.52
CA VAL A 35 12.72 -8.93 4.15
C VAL A 35 13.34 -8.46 5.47
N ASP A 36 13.79 -7.21 5.55
CA ASP A 36 14.39 -6.67 6.77
C ASP A 36 13.35 -6.57 7.90
N ILE A 37 12.12 -6.13 7.55
CA ILE A 37 10.99 -6.07 8.51
C ILE A 37 10.62 -7.49 8.97
N LEU A 38 10.46 -8.43 8.03
CA LEU A 38 10.08 -9.82 8.33
C LEU A 38 11.10 -10.49 9.25
N ASN A 39 12.38 -10.39 8.93
CA ASN A 39 13.46 -10.95 9.75
C ASN A 39 13.48 -10.35 11.16
N SER A 40 13.27 -9.04 11.28
CA SER A 40 13.20 -8.37 12.58
C SER A 40 12.06 -8.90 13.43
N PHE A 41 10.85 -9.00 12.85
CA PHE A 41 9.69 -9.54 13.57
C PHE A 41 9.85 -11.03 13.92
N GLU A 42 10.33 -11.86 12.98
CA GLU A 42 10.55 -13.28 13.26
C GLU A 42 11.55 -13.49 14.38
N ASN A 43 12.65 -12.74 14.40
CA ASN A 43 13.66 -12.84 15.45
C ASN A 43 13.07 -12.43 16.81
N THR A 44 12.34 -11.31 16.87
CA THR A 44 11.67 -10.88 18.10
C THR A 44 10.67 -11.91 18.61
N CYS A 45 9.83 -12.43 17.72
CA CYS A 45 8.84 -13.46 18.09
C CYS A 45 9.46 -14.79 18.51
N LYS A 46 10.63 -15.18 17.98
CA LYS A 46 11.33 -16.42 18.37
C LYS A 46 11.95 -16.34 19.78
N ILE A 47 12.30 -15.14 20.23
CA ILE A 47 12.87 -14.91 21.57
C ILE A 47 11.78 -15.01 22.65
N ASP A 48 10.55 -14.61 22.33
CA ASP A 48 9.45 -14.63 23.30
C ASP A 48 8.90 -16.07 23.49
N LYS A 49 9.15 -16.64 24.68
CA LYS A 49 8.71 -17.99 25.06
C LYS A 49 7.17 -18.15 25.08
N LYS A 50 6.41 -17.06 25.13
CA LYS A 50 4.94 -17.08 25.09
C LYS A 50 4.43 -17.29 23.66
N ILE A 51 5.23 -17.02 22.62
CA ILE A 51 4.86 -17.19 21.23
C ILE A 51 5.22 -18.59 20.76
N LYS A 52 4.24 -19.32 20.22
CA LYS A 52 4.41 -20.68 19.72
C LYS A 52 4.13 -20.72 18.21
N PHE A 53 5.16 -21.00 17.42
CA PHE A 53 5.03 -21.21 15.98
C PHE A 53 4.56 -22.64 15.68
N LYS A 54 3.59 -22.77 14.80
CA LYS A 54 3.12 -24.08 14.29
C LYS A 54 3.00 -24.03 12.78
N LYS A 55 3.74 -24.90 12.10
CA LYS A 55 3.58 -25.11 10.65
C LYS A 55 2.35 -25.98 10.41
N ILE A 56 1.34 -25.45 9.74
CA ILE A 56 0.12 -26.18 9.40
C ILE A 56 0.09 -26.37 7.88
N ILE A 57 0.21 -27.63 7.42
CA ILE A 57 0.28 -27.96 6.00
C ILE A 57 -1.11 -28.18 5.40
N TYR A 58 -2.08 -28.65 6.18
CA TYR A 58 -3.42 -28.99 5.69
C TYR A 58 -4.52 -28.14 6.32
N LYS A 59 -5.45 -27.64 5.49
CA LYS A 59 -6.63 -26.88 5.96
C LYS A 59 -7.49 -27.64 6.96
N SER A 60 -7.62 -28.96 6.81
CA SER A 60 -8.35 -29.83 7.75
C SER A 60 -7.76 -29.80 9.14
N LYS A 61 -6.42 -29.83 9.25
CA LYS A 61 -5.70 -29.77 10.52
C LYS A 61 -5.91 -28.44 11.24
N LEU A 62 -5.93 -27.32 10.48
CA LEU A 62 -6.24 -25.99 11.03
C LEU A 62 -7.68 -25.93 11.54
N LYS A 63 -8.65 -26.47 10.77
CA LYS A 63 -10.05 -26.50 11.13
C LYS A 63 -10.30 -27.30 12.42
N ASN A 64 -9.62 -28.44 12.55
CA ASN A 64 -9.68 -29.27 13.78
C ASN A 64 -9.01 -28.57 14.97
N LEU A 65 -7.85 -27.91 14.76
CA LEU A 65 -7.17 -27.18 15.82
C LEU A 65 -8.02 -26.03 16.37
N LEU A 66 -8.75 -25.34 15.50
CA LEU A 66 -9.65 -24.26 15.88
C LEU A 66 -10.98 -24.74 16.49
N LYS A 67 -11.40 -25.98 16.21
CA LYS A 67 -12.56 -26.60 16.85
C LYS A 67 -12.23 -27.15 18.26
N ASN A 68 -11.04 -27.72 18.41
CA ASN A 68 -10.66 -28.45 19.62
C ASN A 68 -9.98 -27.60 20.68
N LYS A 69 -9.66 -26.33 20.39
CA LYS A 69 -9.09 -25.39 21.35
C LYS A 69 -9.96 -24.15 21.44
N ASN A 70 -10.31 -23.82 22.68
CA ASN A 70 -10.99 -22.56 22.98
C ASN A 70 -9.97 -21.42 22.93
N TYR A 71 -9.77 -20.84 21.74
CA TYR A 71 -9.06 -19.58 21.61
C TYR A 71 -10.02 -18.44 21.91
N SER A 72 -9.64 -17.52 22.78
CA SER A 72 -10.41 -16.31 23.05
C SER A 72 -10.58 -15.50 21.76
N LEU A 73 -9.49 -15.30 21.01
CA LEU A 73 -9.48 -14.55 19.77
C LEU A 73 -8.70 -15.32 18.69
N VAL A 74 -9.16 -15.20 17.45
CA VAL A 74 -8.46 -15.71 16.26
C VAL A 74 -8.31 -14.58 15.25
N ILE A 75 -7.07 -14.22 14.92
CA ILE A 75 -6.75 -13.23 13.90
C ILE A 75 -6.32 -13.96 12.63
N ASN A 76 -7.02 -13.68 11.54
CA ASN A 76 -6.78 -14.30 10.24
C ASN A 76 -6.25 -13.26 9.23
N SER A 77 -5.04 -13.47 8.73
CA SER A 77 -4.44 -12.65 7.67
C SER A 77 -4.34 -13.36 6.31
N ASP A 78 -4.87 -14.59 6.19
CA ASP A 78 -4.83 -15.38 4.94
C ASP A 78 -6.20 -15.41 4.26
N LYS A 79 -6.22 -15.12 2.95
CA LYS A 79 -7.43 -15.16 2.10
C LYS A 79 -8.11 -16.52 2.03
N ASN A 80 -7.36 -17.60 2.19
CA ASN A 80 -7.85 -18.96 2.04
C ASN A 80 -8.50 -19.54 3.30
N ASN A 81 -8.76 -18.73 4.29
CA ASN A 81 -9.20 -19.18 5.60
C ASN A 81 -10.73 -19.17 5.81
N PHE A 82 -11.12 -19.69 6.92
CA PHE A 82 -12.40 -20.22 7.43
C PHE A 82 -13.55 -19.20 7.56
N TYR A 83 -13.32 -17.94 7.27
CA TYR A 83 -14.34 -16.90 7.18
C TYR A 83 -14.16 -16.12 5.88
N ASN A 84 -15.17 -16.18 5.04
CA ASN A 84 -15.20 -15.43 3.78
C ASN A 84 -16.29 -14.34 3.87
N PRO A 85 -15.97 -13.12 4.29
CA PRO A 85 -16.92 -12.03 4.35
C PRO A 85 -17.37 -11.64 2.93
N LYS A 86 -18.50 -10.96 2.84
CA LYS A 86 -18.87 -10.26 1.59
C LYS A 86 -17.94 -9.06 1.43
N TYR A 87 -17.35 -8.95 0.23
CA TYR A 87 -16.46 -7.84 -0.11
C TYR A 87 -17.19 -6.83 -1.02
N ILE A 88 -16.76 -5.57 -0.92
CA ILE A 88 -16.93 -4.56 -1.96
C ILE A 88 -15.68 -4.66 -2.81
N GLU A 89 -15.84 -5.04 -4.08
CA GLU A 89 -14.70 -5.27 -4.98
C GLU A 89 -14.86 -4.45 -6.25
N LYS A 90 -13.71 -3.99 -6.77
CA LYS A 90 -13.59 -3.34 -8.07
C LYS A 90 -12.34 -3.85 -8.76
N ASN A 91 -12.45 -4.29 -9.99
CA ASN A 91 -11.32 -4.62 -10.84
C ASN A 91 -10.89 -3.36 -11.61
N TYR A 92 -9.60 -3.02 -11.54
CA TYR A 92 -9.08 -1.88 -12.28
C TYR A 92 -8.73 -2.20 -13.73
N ASP A 93 -8.79 -3.48 -14.13
CA ASP A 93 -8.30 -3.96 -15.43
C ASP A 93 -6.88 -3.48 -15.73
N SER A 94 -6.05 -3.49 -14.69
CA SER A 94 -4.68 -3.01 -14.72
C SER A 94 -3.73 -4.02 -14.08
N ILE A 95 -2.49 -3.99 -14.54
CA ILE A 95 -1.38 -4.79 -14.00
C ILE A 95 -0.34 -3.84 -13.40
N ALA A 96 0.06 -4.08 -12.16
CA ALA A 96 1.23 -3.46 -11.58
C ALA A 96 2.49 -4.24 -12.01
N TYR A 97 3.45 -3.53 -12.57
CA TYR A 97 4.81 -3.99 -12.84
C TYR A 97 5.72 -3.39 -11.78
N THR A 98 6.41 -4.25 -11.05
CA THR A 98 7.33 -3.82 -9.99
C THR A 98 8.73 -4.33 -10.25
N GLY A 99 9.73 -3.54 -9.91
CA GLY A 99 11.11 -3.92 -10.10
C GLY A 99 12.08 -2.93 -9.48
N ILE A 100 13.38 -3.22 -9.64
CA ILE A 100 14.46 -2.38 -9.13
C ILE A 100 15.25 -1.83 -10.31
N LEU A 101 15.36 -0.53 -10.34
CA LEU A 101 16.21 0.21 -11.25
C LEU A 101 17.56 0.43 -10.58
N LYS A 102 18.64 -0.06 -11.18
CA LYS A 102 20.01 0.30 -10.83
C LYS A 102 20.45 1.48 -11.67
N HIS A 103 21.12 2.42 -11.08
CA HIS A 103 21.58 3.65 -11.74
C HIS A 103 22.94 4.07 -11.20
N GLU A 104 23.59 4.99 -11.87
CA GLU A 104 24.85 5.60 -11.41
C GLU A 104 24.65 6.23 -10.02
N LEU A 105 25.76 6.44 -9.32
CA LEU A 105 25.75 7.02 -7.98
C LEU A 105 25.11 8.42 -7.99
N LYS A 106 24.04 8.57 -7.24
CA LYS A 106 23.39 9.85 -6.98
C LYS A 106 23.66 10.27 -5.54
N LYS A 107 24.45 11.34 -5.34
CA LYS A 107 24.83 11.82 -3.99
C LYS A 107 23.61 12.06 -3.10
N ILE A 108 22.57 12.70 -3.67
CA ILE A 108 21.30 13.00 -3.01
C ILE A 108 20.19 12.23 -3.74
N ASN A 109 19.59 11.23 -3.08
CA ASN A 109 18.52 10.40 -3.63
C ASN A 109 17.40 10.20 -2.60
N PHE A 110 16.76 11.31 -2.19
CA PHE A 110 15.71 11.35 -1.17
C PHE A 110 14.37 11.83 -1.73
N GLU A 111 14.24 11.89 -3.06
CA GLU A 111 13.04 12.36 -3.74
C GLU A 111 12.29 11.18 -4.38
N ALA A 112 11.06 10.94 -3.93
CA ALA A 112 10.14 10.04 -4.60
C ALA A 112 9.40 10.80 -5.71
N THR A 113 9.17 10.13 -6.84
CA THR A 113 8.50 10.72 -8.00
C THR A 113 7.31 9.87 -8.41
N GLN A 114 6.15 10.50 -8.58
CA GLN A 114 4.95 9.89 -9.13
C GLN A 114 4.57 10.59 -10.44
N ILE A 115 4.42 9.82 -11.52
CA ILE A 115 4.05 10.35 -12.85
C ILE A 115 2.74 9.69 -13.27
N PHE A 116 1.73 10.49 -13.55
CA PHE A 116 0.46 10.01 -14.10
C PHE A 116 0.57 9.97 -15.63
N THR A 117 1.02 8.83 -16.17
CA THR A 117 1.18 8.63 -17.61
C THR A 117 -0.15 8.24 -18.26
N LYS A 118 -0.26 8.34 -19.59
CA LYS A 118 -1.44 7.88 -20.34
C LYS A 118 -1.71 6.37 -20.17
N TYR A 119 -0.70 5.58 -19.81
CA TYR A 119 -0.81 4.13 -19.58
C TYR A 119 -1.25 3.80 -18.15
N GLY A 120 -1.09 4.75 -17.23
CA GLY A 120 -1.36 4.66 -15.81
C GLY A 120 -0.23 5.24 -14.96
N PRO A 121 -0.35 5.21 -13.63
CA PRO A 121 0.62 5.82 -12.72
C PRO A 121 1.94 5.02 -12.66
N LEU A 122 3.05 5.75 -12.75
CA LEU A 122 4.41 5.26 -12.60
C LEU A 122 5.10 5.95 -11.43
N ALA A 123 5.61 5.18 -10.48
CA ALA A 123 6.36 5.68 -9.33
C ALA A 123 7.83 5.28 -9.40
N PHE A 124 8.70 6.20 -8.98
CA PHE A 124 10.12 5.98 -8.71
C PHE A 124 10.37 6.25 -7.22
N LEU A 125 10.76 5.22 -6.49
CA LEU A 125 10.90 5.23 -5.04
C LEU A 125 12.34 4.89 -4.65
N PRO A 126 13.17 5.85 -4.24
CA PRO A 126 14.58 5.63 -3.88
C PRO A 126 14.75 4.58 -2.78
N LEU A 127 15.68 3.65 -2.98
CA LEU A 127 16.05 2.62 -2.00
C LEU A 127 17.48 2.79 -1.48
N SER A 128 18.32 3.49 -2.24
CA SER A 128 19.71 3.78 -1.90
C SER A 128 20.26 4.85 -2.85
N LYS A 129 21.54 5.18 -2.71
CA LYS A 129 22.23 6.07 -3.64
C LYS A 129 22.36 5.52 -5.08
N THR A 130 22.13 4.20 -5.28
CA THR A 130 22.31 3.52 -6.59
C THR A 130 21.12 2.65 -6.99
N LYS A 131 20.05 2.61 -6.17
CA LYS A 131 18.88 1.77 -6.42
C LYS A 131 17.59 2.53 -6.17
N THR A 132 16.61 2.34 -7.04
CA THR A 132 15.27 2.91 -6.97
C THR A 132 14.25 1.82 -7.28
N SER A 133 13.23 1.66 -6.47
CA SER A 133 12.08 0.81 -6.76
C SER A 133 11.19 1.47 -7.78
N ILE A 134 10.63 0.66 -8.67
CA ILE A 134 9.68 1.09 -9.70
C ILE A 134 8.35 0.39 -9.43
N VAL A 135 7.26 1.15 -9.50
CA VAL A 135 5.89 0.63 -9.50
C VAL A 135 5.16 1.27 -10.67
N PHE A 136 4.86 0.49 -11.70
CA PHE A 136 4.15 0.97 -12.89
C PHE A 136 2.82 0.24 -13.04
N SER A 137 1.73 0.91 -12.81
CA SER A 137 0.37 0.39 -13.03
C SER A 137 -0.05 0.67 -14.45
N VAL A 138 -0.28 -0.38 -15.24
CA VAL A 138 -0.62 -0.26 -16.67
C VAL A 138 -2.00 -0.85 -16.92
N VAL A 139 -2.85 -0.11 -17.61
CA VAL A 139 -4.18 -0.55 -18.03
C VAL A 139 -4.05 -1.66 -19.09
N ASN A 140 -4.74 -2.78 -18.91
CA ASN A 140 -4.63 -3.98 -19.75
C ASN A 140 -4.93 -3.73 -21.24
N ASN A 141 -5.77 -2.75 -21.55
CA ASN A 141 -6.15 -2.43 -22.93
C ASN A 141 -4.96 -2.12 -23.84
N TYR A 142 -3.82 -1.71 -23.26
CA TYR A 142 -2.61 -1.40 -24.04
C TYR A 142 -1.82 -2.64 -24.46
N LYS A 143 -2.04 -3.82 -23.85
CA LYS A 143 -1.37 -5.11 -24.17
C LYS A 143 0.15 -4.98 -24.39
N LEU A 144 0.84 -4.25 -23.52
CA LEU A 144 2.26 -3.95 -23.68
C LEU A 144 3.14 -5.17 -23.35
N SER A 145 4.17 -5.39 -24.19
CA SER A 145 5.24 -6.34 -23.90
C SER A 145 6.16 -5.83 -22.79
N GLU A 146 6.95 -6.72 -22.17
CA GLU A 146 7.91 -6.33 -21.14
C GLU A 146 8.99 -5.36 -21.67
N THR A 147 9.39 -5.52 -22.92
CA THR A 147 10.32 -4.61 -23.60
C THR A 147 9.72 -3.21 -23.74
N GLN A 148 8.45 -3.13 -24.12
CA GLN A 148 7.75 -1.84 -24.21
C GLN A 148 7.59 -1.18 -22.85
N ILE A 149 7.28 -1.94 -21.80
CA ILE A 149 7.23 -1.45 -20.42
C ILE A 149 8.59 -0.87 -19.98
N ASN A 150 9.68 -1.60 -20.24
CA ASN A 150 11.03 -1.12 -19.93
C ASN A 150 11.39 0.16 -20.69
N ASN A 151 10.99 0.27 -21.95
CA ASN A 151 11.21 1.48 -22.76
C ASN A 151 10.39 2.67 -22.22
N LEU A 152 9.16 2.43 -21.76
CA LEU A 152 8.35 3.46 -21.12
C LEU A 152 8.96 3.93 -19.81
N ILE A 153 9.44 2.99 -18.97
CA ILE A 153 10.13 3.34 -17.73
C ILE A 153 11.35 4.23 -18.01
N LYS A 154 12.15 3.90 -19.05
CA LYS A 154 13.28 4.72 -19.48
C LYS A 154 12.82 6.09 -19.99
N LYS A 155 11.78 6.14 -20.80
CA LYS A 155 11.21 7.37 -21.37
C LYS A 155 10.73 8.35 -20.29
N TYR A 156 10.03 7.85 -19.27
CA TYR A 156 9.48 8.66 -18.18
C TYR A 156 10.45 8.90 -17.03
N ASN A 157 11.65 8.33 -17.12
CA ASN A 157 12.68 8.56 -16.11
C ASN A 157 13.26 9.97 -16.23
N LEU A 158 13.08 10.78 -15.17
CA LEU A 158 13.55 12.16 -15.11
C LEU A 158 14.96 12.31 -14.54
N ASN A 159 15.33 11.40 -13.62
CA ASN A 159 16.35 11.70 -12.63
C ASN A 159 17.52 10.72 -12.58
N TYR A 160 17.49 9.62 -13.34
CA TYR A 160 18.45 8.54 -13.17
C TYR A 160 19.20 8.19 -14.46
N LYS A 161 20.52 8.07 -14.37
CA LYS A 161 21.32 7.42 -15.42
C LYS A 161 21.23 5.91 -15.20
N ILE A 162 20.30 5.25 -15.90
CA ILE A 162 19.96 3.85 -15.70
C ILE A 162 21.06 2.94 -16.22
N THR A 163 21.55 2.06 -15.37
CA THR A 163 22.51 1.00 -15.75
C THR A 163 21.82 -0.35 -15.98
N LYS A 164 20.79 -0.67 -15.18
CA LYS A 164 20.05 -1.93 -15.31
C LYS A 164 18.63 -1.81 -14.72
N ILE A 165 17.66 -2.45 -15.38
CA ILE A 165 16.32 -2.71 -14.82
C ILE A 165 16.26 -4.20 -14.47
N SER A 166 15.83 -4.55 -13.25
CA SER A 166 15.62 -5.97 -12.89
C SER A 166 14.47 -6.56 -13.70
N LYS A 167 14.34 -7.89 -13.71
CA LYS A 167 13.12 -8.55 -14.18
C LYS A 167 11.93 -7.96 -13.44
N LEU A 168 10.87 -7.63 -14.17
CA LEU A 168 9.66 -7.05 -13.61
C LEU A 168 8.72 -8.14 -13.09
N GLU A 169 8.27 -8.00 -11.86
CA GLU A 169 7.19 -8.79 -11.30
C GLU A 169 5.85 -8.19 -11.70
N LYS A 170 4.83 -9.04 -11.83
CA LYS A 170 3.49 -8.67 -12.29
C LYS A 170 2.44 -9.04 -11.27
N ALA A 171 1.55 -8.09 -10.93
CA ALA A 171 0.43 -8.32 -10.05
C ALA A 171 -0.85 -7.66 -10.62
N LYS A 172 -1.96 -8.39 -10.61
CA LYS A 172 -3.28 -7.80 -10.93
C LYS A 172 -3.69 -6.82 -9.84
N ILE A 173 -4.17 -5.66 -10.24
CA ILE A 173 -4.61 -4.63 -9.31
C ILE A 173 -6.12 -4.72 -9.13
N LYS A 174 -6.54 -4.77 -7.88
CA LYS A 174 -7.95 -4.71 -7.51
C LYS A 174 -8.16 -3.90 -6.25
N PHE A 175 -9.35 -3.36 -6.11
CA PHE A 175 -9.87 -2.85 -4.85
C PHE A 175 -10.71 -3.94 -4.20
N SER A 176 -10.54 -4.17 -2.92
CA SER A 176 -11.35 -5.15 -2.19
C SER A 176 -11.36 -4.79 -0.70
N MET A 177 -12.56 -4.55 -0.17
CA MET A 177 -12.78 -4.27 1.24
C MET A 177 -13.95 -5.08 1.78
N PRO A 178 -13.82 -5.78 2.91
CA PRO A 178 -14.89 -6.61 3.47
C PRO A 178 -15.96 -5.74 4.12
N ARG A 179 -17.23 -6.13 3.97
CA ARG A 179 -18.36 -5.45 4.64
C ARG A 179 -18.34 -5.63 6.14
N ASN A 180 -17.85 -6.80 6.62
CA ASN A 180 -17.69 -7.11 8.05
C ASN A 180 -16.29 -7.63 8.30
N TYR A 181 -15.67 -7.17 9.39
CA TYR A 181 -14.29 -7.49 9.74
C TYR A 181 -14.15 -8.77 10.57
N TYR A 182 -15.22 -9.20 11.21
CA TYR A 182 -15.20 -10.35 12.08
C TYR A 182 -16.46 -11.22 11.97
N TYR A 183 -16.32 -12.46 12.42
CA TYR A 183 -17.39 -13.41 12.61
C TYR A 183 -17.11 -14.28 13.85
N LYS A 184 -18.02 -14.28 14.82
CA LYS A 184 -17.81 -14.89 16.13
C LYS A 184 -16.50 -14.34 16.75
N ASN A 185 -15.59 -15.21 17.20
CA ASN A 185 -14.28 -14.86 17.75
C ASN A 185 -13.15 -14.77 16.70
N LYS A 186 -13.47 -14.55 15.41
CA LYS A 186 -12.52 -14.54 14.31
C LYS A 186 -12.52 -13.18 13.61
N LEU A 187 -11.39 -12.50 13.62
CA LEU A 187 -11.13 -11.24 12.93
C LEU A 187 -10.34 -11.50 11.65
N ILE A 188 -10.72 -10.88 10.55
CA ILE A 188 -9.85 -10.74 9.37
C ILE A 188 -8.94 -9.53 9.56
N PHE A 189 -7.69 -9.62 9.09
CA PHE A 189 -6.69 -8.60 9.36
C PHE A 189 -5.64 -8.50 8.25
N GLY A 190 -4.93 -7.37 8.19
CA GLY A 190 -3.87 -7.16 7.20
C GLY A 190 -4.40 -6.93 5.79
N ASP A 191 -3.70 -7.43 4.76
CA ASP A 191 -4.03 -7.18 3.35
C ASP A 191 -5.42 -7.69 2.92
N ILE A 192 -6.00 -8.64 3.66
CA ILE A 192 -7.37 -9.10 3.40
C ILE A 192 -8.44 -8.13 3.90
N LEU A 193 -8.06 -7.22 4.80
CA LEU A 193 -8.94 -6.19 5.34
C LEU A 193 -9.07 -5.00 4.38
N HIS A 194 -8.01 -4.67 3.63
CA HIS A 194 -8.00 -3.58 2.68
C HIS A 194 -6.98 -3.82 1.55
N THR A 195 -7.48 -4.26 0.42
CA THR A 195 -6.70 -4.28 -0.82
C THR A 195 -7.04 -3.04 -1.62
N ILE A 196 -6.06 -2.16 -1.82
CA ILE A 196 -6.24 -0.87 -2.51
C ILE A 196 -5.27 -0.76 -3.68
N HIS A 197 -5.47 0.23 -4.54
CA HIS A 197 -4.51 0.54 -5.61
C HIS A 197 -3.13 0.85 -5.01
N PRO A 198 -2.01 0.34 -5.57
CA PRO A 198 -0.66 0.53 -5.03
C PRO A 198 -0.12 1.97 -5.21
N LEU A 199 -1.01 2.96 -5.34
CA LEU A 199 -0.68 4.37 -5.37
C LEU A 199 0.02 4.75 -4.06
N ALA A 200 1.27 5.18 -4.16
CA ALA A 200 2.10 5.60 -3.02
C ALA A 200 2.36 4.55 -1.92
N GLY A 201 2.14 3.26 -2.18
CA GLY A 201 2.50 2.18 -1.23
C GLY A 201 1.75 2.18 0.11
N GLN A 202 0.53 2.70 0.16
CA GLN A 202 -0.19 2.98 1.40
C GLN A 202 -0.83 1.76 2.09
N GLY A 203 -0.94 0.60 1.42
CA GLY A 203 -1.59 -0.58 1.99
C GLY A 203 -0.97 -1.03 3.31
N PHE A 204 0.36 -1.09 3.38
CA PHE A 204 1.10 -1.44 4.59
C PHE A 204 0.88 -0.44 5.72
N ASN A 205 0.84 0.86 5.43
CA ASN A 205 0.60 1.91 6.42
C ASN A 205 -0.80 1.79 7.06
N MET A 206 -1.81 1.38 6.28
CA MET A 206 -3.14 1.08 6.81
C MET A 206 -3.08 -0.08 7.81
N THR A 207 -2.36 -1.16 7.47
CA THR A 207 -2.17 -2.30 8.38
C THR A 207 -1.48 -1.89 9.69
N ILE A 208 -0.43 -1.06 9.64
CA ILE A 208 0.25 -0.56 10.85
C ILE A 208 -0.69 0.27 11.72
N ARG A 209 -1.52 1.13 11.12
CA ARG A 209 -2.54 1.88 11.85
C ARG A 209 -3.55 0.96 12.52
N ASP A 210 -4.01 -0.07 11.82
CA ASP A 210 -4.96 -1.04 12.35
C ASP A 210 -4.34 -1.87 13.48
N ILE A 211 -3.06 -2.25 13.40
CA ILE A 211 -2.32 -2.89 14.50
C ILE A 211 -2.34 -2.00 15.73
N LYS A 212 -2.02 -0.72 15.58
CA LYS A 212 -2.01 0.23 16.71
C LYS A 212 -3.37 0.32 17.41
N VAL A 213 -4.46 0.38 16.64
CA VAL A 213 -5.82 0.42 17.21
C VAL A 213 -6.17 -0.89 17.91
N LEU A 214 -5.86 -2.04 17.28
CA LEU A 214 -6.16 -3.34 17.87
C LEU A 214 -5.36 -3.58 19.16
N SER A 215 -4.06 -3.26 19.16
CA SER A 215 -3.21 -3.37 20.37
C SER A 215 -3.75 -2.50 21.50
N PHE A 216 -4.07 -1.25 21.22
CA PHE A 216 -4.66 -0.36 22.22
C PHE A 216 -5.93 -0.91 22.84
N LEU A 217 -6.83 -1.48 22.02
CA LEU A 217 -8.08 -2.08 22.52
C LEU A 217 -7.85 -3.35 23.34
N ILE A 218 -6.83 -4.14 23.00
CA ILE A 218 -6.43 -5.33 23.77
C ILE A 218 -5.90 -4.88 25.14
N ASP A 219 -4.98 -3.92 25.16
CA ASP A 219 -4.37 -3.41 26.39
C ASP A 219 -5.43 -2.80 27.31
N GLU A 220 -6.34 -1.97 26.77
CA GLU A 220 -7.46 -1.38 27.52
C GLU A 220 -8.35 -2.44 28.20
N LYS A 221 -8.69 -3.52 27.48
CA LYS A 221 -9.48 -4.61 28.07
C LYS A 221 -8.72 -5.38 29.16
N ILE A 222 -7.43 -5.62 28.96
CA ILE A 222 -6.57 -6.30 29.95
C ILE A 222 -6.46 -5.47 31.22
N ASP A 223 -6.20 -4.17 31.08
CA ASP A 223 -6.05 -3.24 32.20
C ASP A 223 -7.32 -3.11 33.04
N LEU A 224 -8.49 -3.22 32.38
CA LEU A 224 -9.80 -3.21 33.02
C LEU A 224 -10.23 -4.59 33.55
N GLY A 225 -9.43 -5.65 33.40
CA GLY A 225 -9.79 -7.02 33.78
C GLY A 225 -10.93 -7.61 32.97
N LEU A 226 -11.20 -7.09 31.77
CA LEU A 226 -12.29 -7.56 30.91
C LEU A 226 -11.86 -8.73 30.04
N GLU A 227 -12.80 -9.59 29.67
CA GLU A 227 -12.53 -10.71 28.76
C GLU A 227 -12.19 -10.24 27.36
N LEU A 228 -11.21 -10.93 26.74
CA LEU A 228 -10.89 -10.79 25.33
C LEU A 228 -11.86 -11.63 24.49
N ASP A 229 -12.99 -11.06 24.15
CA ASP A 229 -14.07 -11.69 23.42
C ASP A 229 -14.42 -10.97 22.11
N LYS A 230 -15.55 -11.34 21.47
CA LYS A 230 -16.04 -10.73 20.23
C LYS A 230 -16.30 -9.23 20.33
N SER A 231 -16.51 -8.66 21.52
CA SER A 231 -16.75 -7.23 21.69
C SER A 231 -15.52 -6.39 21.29
N LEU A 232 -14.31 -6.94 21.52
CA LEU A 232 -13.08 -6.33 21.04
C LEU A 232 -13.09 -6.11 19.50
N PHE A 233 -13.58 -7.10 18.75
CA PHE A 233 -13.63 -7.02 17.29
C PHE A 233 -14.73 -6.07 16.80
N TYR A 234 -15.82 -5.99 17.53
CA TYR A 234 -16.86 -4.98 17.26
C TYR A 234 -16.31 -3.55 17.41
N GLU A 235 -15.62 -3.29 18.52
CA GLU A 235 -15.01 -1.98 18.77
C GLU A 235 -13.92 -1.64 17.76
N PHE A 236 -13.06 -2.62 17.44
CA PHE A 236 -12.05 -2.47 16.39
C PHE A 236 -12.71 -2.10 15.05
N GLN A 237 -13.73 -2.83 14.62
CA GLN A 237 -14.44 -2.52 13.38
C GLN A 237 -15.08 -1.12 13.45
N LYS A 238 -15.70 -0.76 14.56
CA LYS A 238 -16.33 0.56 14.75
C LYS A 238 -15.32 1.70 14.63
N LYS A 239 -14.12 1.54 15.22
CA LYS A 239 -13.06 2.56 15.19
C LYS A 239 -12.33 2.65 13.85
N THR A 240 -12.17 1.55 13.11
CA THR A 240 -11.29 1.52 11.93
C THR A 240 -12.01 1.50 10.58
N LYS A 241 -13.19 0.91 10.51
CA LYS A 241 -13.89 0.65 9.24
C LYS A 241 -14.13 1.92 8.42
N HIS A 242 -14.69 2.96 9.02
CA HIS A 242 -14.96 4.22 8.32
C HIS A 242 -13.69 4.89 7.81
N LEU A 243 -12.60 4.86 8.60
CA LEU A 243 -11.30 5.40 8.21
C LEU A 243 -10.70 4.61 7.03
N ASN A 244 -10.76 3.27 7.10
CA ASN A 244 -10.29 2.40 6.04
C ASN A 244 -11.05 2.64 4.73
N TYR A 245 -12.37 2.73 4.79
CA TYR A 245 -13.20 3.00 3.61
C TYR A 245 -12.94 4.39 3.03
N THR A 246 -12.93 5.44 3.85
CA THR A 246 -12.66 6.81 3.40
C THR A 246 -11.30 6.90 2.71
N PHE A 247 -10.28 6.29 3.31
CA PHE A 247 -8.93 6.30 2.76
C PHE A 247 -8.83 5.49 1.46
N GLY A 248 -9.39 4.27 1.44
CA GLY A 248 -9.39 3.42 0.27
C GLY A 248 -10.16 4.01 -0.91
N LEU A 249 -11.33 4.58 -0.65
CA LEU A 249 -12.13 5.29 -1.66
C LEU A 249 -11.43 6.57 -2.14
N GLY A 250 -10.72 7.28 -1.26
CA GLY A 250 -9.91 8.44 -1.62
C GLY A 250 -8.81 8.08 -2.63
N ILE A 251 -8.11 6.96 -2.41
CA ILE A 251 -7.10 6.45 -3.37
C ILE A 251 -7.74 6.02 -4.69
N ASP A 252 -8.90 5.33 -4.63
CA ASP A 252 -9.66 4.96 -5.81
C ASP A 252 -10.09 6.19 -6.62
N PHE A 253 -10.58 7.21 -5.93
CA PHE A 253 -10.96 8.49 -6.55
C PHE A 253 -9.77 9.16 -7.26
N ILE A 254 -8.60 9.24 -6.61
CA ILE A 254 -7.39 9.82 -7.21
C ILE A 254 -7.01 9.04 -8.49
N TYR A 255 -7.04 7.71 -8.44
CA TYR A 255 -6.73 6.89 -9.60
C TYR A 255 -7.70 7.14 -10.77
N GLU A 256 -9.02 7.11 -10.52
CA GLU A 256 -10.02 7.33 -11.56
C GLU A 256 -9.99 8.77 -12.09
N PHE A 257 -9.77 9.75 -11.20
CA PHE A 257 -9.60 11.14 -11.60
C PHE A 257 -8.49 11.30 -12.63
N PHE A 258 -7.29 10.81 -12.36
CA PHE A 258 -6.18 10.91 -13.32
C PHE A 258 -6.39 10.07 -14.58
N LYS A 259 -7.11 8.96 -14.48
CA LYS A 259 -7.49 8.14 -15.64
C LYS A 259 -8.43 8.89 -16.60
N ILE A 260 -9.38 9.65 -16.07
CA ILE A 260 -10.30 10.51 -16.84
C ILE A 260 -9.54 11.72 -17.38
N ASP A 261 -8.78 12.39 -16.53
CA ASP A 261 -8.03 13.59 -16.88
C ASP A 261 -7.02 13.34 -18.04
N ASN A 262 -6.38 12.18 -18.05
CA ASN A 262 -5.54 11.77 -19.17
C ASN A 262 -6.29 11.66 -20.50
N LYS A 263 -7.59 11.35 -20.49
CA LYS A 263 -8.43 11.31 -21.70
C LYS A 263 -8.82 12.71 -22.18
N THR A 264 -8.89 13.69 -21.27
CA THR A 264 -9.25 15.09 -21.53
C THR A 264 -8.02 16.00 -21.67
N ASN A 265 -6.87 15.44 -22.06
CA ASN A 265 -5.60 16.18 -22.20
C ASN A 265 -5.14 16.91 -20.92
N ASN A 266 -5.44 16.35 -19.76
CA ASN A 266 -5.05 16.86 -18.43
C ASN A 266 -5.58 18.28 -18.13
N PHE A 267 -6.75 18.61 -18.65
CA PHE A 267 -7.38 19.91 -18.41
C PHE A 267 -7.79 20.08 -16.95
N LEU A 268 -8.42 19.05 -16.38
CA LEU A 268 -8.96 19.06 -15.02
C LEU A 268 -7.84 19.11 -13.96
N SER A 269 -6.78 18.30 -14.11
CA SER A 269 -5.66 18.31 -13.16
C SER A 269 -4.96 19.65 -13.16
N ASN A 270 -4.69 20.25 -14.34
CA ASN A 270 -4.07 21.57 -14.43
C ASN A 270 -4.91 22.64 -13.74
N TYR A 271 -6.24 22.61 -13.88
CA TYR A 271 -7.14 23.57 -13.22
C TYR A 271 -7.15 23.40 -11.71
N ILE A 272 -7.35 22.17 -11.23
CA ILE A 272 -7.43 21.86 -9.79
C ILE A 272 -6.10 22.14 -9.10
N PHE A 273 -4.98 21.68 -9.63
CA PHE A 273 -3.67 21.94 -9.00
C PHE A 273 -3.22 23.40 -9.09
N ASN A 274 -3.67 24.18 -10.09
CA ASN A 274 -3.47 25.61 -10.08
C ASN A 274 -4.22 26.32 -8.95
N ILE A 275 -5.42 25.82 -8.59
CA ILE A 275 -6.20 26.36 -7.48
C ILE A 275 -5.62 25.89 -6.14
N LEU A 276 -5.35 24.60 -5.98
CA LEU A 276 -4.85 24.00 -4.74
C LEU A 276 -3.40 24.40 -4.45
N GLY A 277 -2.53 24.48 -5.47
CA GLY A 277 -1.13 24.89 -5.30
C GLY A 277 -0.95 26.35 -4.89
N LYS A 278 -1.98 27.18 -5.03
CA LYS A 278 -2.01 28.56 -4.50
C LYS A 278 -2.47 28.63 -3.04
N ASN A 279 -2.98 27.54 -2.48
CA ASN A 279 -3.57 27.53 -1.15
C ASN A 279 -2.54 27.01 -0.12
N LYS A 280 -1.97 27.92 0.69
CA LYS A 280 -0.99 27.61 1.75
C LYS A 280 -1.45 26.55 2.77
N LEU A 281 -2.76 26.28 2.85
CA LEU A 281 -3.35 25.26 3.73
C LEU A 281 -3.06 23.82 3.24
N PHE A 282 -2.92 23.57 1.94
CA PHE A 282 -2.60 22.25 1.39
C PHE A 282 -1.13 21.86 1.54
N ASN A 283 -0.25 22.82 1.70
CA ASN A 283 1.19 22.60 1.92
C ASN A 283 1.55 22.31 3.39
N LYS A 284 0.55 22.21 4.27
CA LYS A 284 0.76 22.07 5.73
C LYS A 284 0.40 20.68 6.28
N TYR A 285 -0.10 19.77 5.42
CA TYR A 285 -0.48 18.39 5.80
C TYR A 285 0.27 17.33 4.99
#